data_9c197c067422430649d1616a48c7cfdd
#
_entry.id   9c197c067422430649d1616a48c7cfdd
#
_cell.length_a   1.000
_cell.length_b   1.000
_cell.length_c   1.000
_cell.angle_alpha   90.00
_cell.angle_beta   90.00
_cell.angle_gamma   90.00
#
_symmetry.space_group_name_H-M   'P 1'
#
loop_
_entity.id
_entity.type
_entity.pdbx_description
1 polymer ?
#
loop_
_entity_poly.entity_id
_entity_poly.type
_entity_poly.pdbx_seq_one_letter_code
_entity_poly.pdbx_strand_id
1 'polypeptide(L)'
;EAPAFNVLIRVFIPIVYLIITSSILYYFNLDQLVHDFYWVNIYYILFRLFYNLVTNRATLLNWKRQVFYWTSTSLLSYLVYEKLIKVRTNLLPDFTSIANEIWFIILIFLYQIANNLTFSQEATVQRKERYLKERYNYFKSTYGNLITELTKNHILESIVYAILIYEDFNRPKITRIIENI
;
A
#
# COMPACT_ATOMS: atom_id res chain seq x y z
N GLU A 1 -9.63 12.15 -0.43
CA GLU A 1 -9.57 11.12 0.64
C GLU A 1 -8.88 11.71 1.86
N ALA A 2 -9.47 11.58 3.05
CA ALA A 2 -8.90 12.08 4.29
C ALA A 2 -7.56 11.39 4.59
N PRO A 3 -6.46 12.11 4.78
CA PRO A 3 -5.13 11.54 5.04
C PRO A 3 -5.13 10.60 6.25
N ALA A 4 -5.88 10.93 7.30
CA ALA A 4 -6.01 10.16 8.51
C ALA A 4 -6.63 8.77 8.28
N PHE A 5 -7.63 8.66 7.41
CA PHE A 5 -8.26 7.39 7.08
C PHE A 5 -7.28 6.43 6.38
N ASN A 6 -6.44 6.96 5.50
CA ASN A 6 -5.39 6.16 4.87
C ASN A 6 -4.32 5.67 5.85
N VAL A 7 -3.94 6.49 6.85
CA VAL A 7 -3.01 6.07 7.91
C VAL A 7 -3.65 4.98 8.75
N LEU A 8 -4.90 5.17 9.17
CA LEU A 8 -5.64 4.20 9.98
C LEU A 8 -5.68 2.84 9.27
N ILE A 9 -6.14 2.78 8.03
CA ILE A 9 -6.23 1.53 7.28
C ILE A 9 -4.85 0.90 7.06
N ARG A 10 -3.87 1.67 6.64
CA ARG A 10 -2.59 1.11 6.19
C ARG A 10 -1.63 0.75 7.32
N VAL A 11 -1.76 1.40 8.47
CA VAL A 11 -0.87 1.18 9.61
C VAL A 11 -1.56 0.35 10.69
N PHE A 12 -2.77 0.70 11.09
CA PHE A 12 -3.44 0.04 12.21
C PHE A 12 -4.08 -1.31 11.85
N ILE A 13 -4.64 -1.49 10.65
CA ILE A 13 -5.23 -2.78 10.28
C ILE A 13 -4.21 -3.94 10.36
N PRO A 14 -2.98 -3.83 9.82
CA PRO A 14 -1.97 -4.86 10.00
C PRO A 14 -1.64 -5.16 11.47
N ILE A 15 -1.66 -4.14 12.34
CA ILE A 15 -1.41 -4.31 13.78
C ILE A 15 -2.57 -5.06 14.45
N VAL A 16 -3.81 -4.67 14.18
CA VAL A 16 -5.00 -5.37 14.70
C VAL A 16 -5.02 -6.83 14.24
N TYR A 17 -4.71 -7.07 12.97
CA TYR A 17 -4.58 -8.43 12.43
C TYR A 17 -3.52 -9.24 13.20
N LEU A 18 -2.36 -8.66 13.49
CA LEU A 18 -1.30 -9.30 14.25
C LEU A 18 -1.76 -9.67 15.67
N ILE A 19 -2.48 -8.80 16.35
CA ILE A 19 -3.03 -9.06 17.69
C ILE A 19 -4.07 -10.19 17.65
N ILE A 20 -5.04 -10.11 16.74
CA ILE A 20 -6.10 -11.11 16.61
C ILE A 20 -5.52 -12.49 16.29
N THR A 21 -4.62 -12.56 15.31
CA THR A 21 -4.02 -13.83 14.91
C THR A 21 -3.17 -14.43 16.02
N SER A 22 -2.38 -13.62 16.73
CA SER A 22 -1.61 -14.08 17.89
C SER A 22 -2.52 -14.59 19.02
N SER A 23 -3.65 -13.91 19.28
CA SER A 23 -4.63 -14.35 20.28
C SER A 23 -5.24 -15.71 19.92
N ILE A 24 -5.56 -15.91 18.64
CA ILE A 24 -6.09 -17.20 18.13
C ILE A 24 -5.02 -18.30 18.27
N LEU A 25 -3.77 -18.03 17.92
CA LEU A 25 -2.68 -19.01 18.05
C LEU A 25 -2.46 -19.40 19.51
N TYR A 26 -2.48 -18.47 20.43
CA TYR A 26 -2.40 -18.74 21.87
C TYR A 26 -3.59 -19.56 22.37
N TYR A 27 -4.81 -19.29 21.89
CA TYR A 27 -5.99 -20.05 22.26
C TYR A 27 -5.86 -21.54 21.85
N PHE A 28 -5.23 -21.82 20.72
CA PHE A 28 -4.96 -23.19 20.25
C PHE A 28 -3.67 -23.80 20.81
N ASN A 29 -2.99 -23.16 21.76
CA ASN A 29 -1.69 -23.60 22.31
C ASN A 29 -0.58 -23.74 21.24
N LEU A 30 -0.62 -22.94 20.22
CA LEU A 30 0.39 -22.88 19.16
C LEU A 30 1.45 -21.79 19.42
N ASP A 31 1.93 -21.72 20.64
CA ASP A 31 2.84 -20.67 21.14
C ASP A 31 4.12 -20.54 20.32
N GLN A 32 4.60 -21.66 19.77
CA GLN A 32 5.82 -21.69 18.97
C GLN A 32 5.70 -20.85 17.70
N LEU A 33 4.49 -20.76 17.12
CA LEU A 33 4.24 -19.97 15.93
C LEU A 33 4.12 -18.46 16.20
N VAL A 34 3.95 -18.08 17.47
CA VAL A 34 3.86 -16.66 17.87
C VAL A 34 5.24 -16.04 18.08
N HIS A 35 6.27 -16.87 18.20
CA HIS A 35 7.64 -16.36 18.34
C HIS A 35 8.02 -15.49 17.14
N ASP A 36 8.47 -14.25 17.42
CA ASP A 36 8.85 -13.25 16.42
C ASP A 36 7.77 -12.94 15.36
N PHE A 37 6.49 -13.07 15.73
CA PHE A 37 5.35 -12.94 14.82
C PHE A 37 5.25 -11.56 14.13
N TYR A 38 5.91 -10.52 14.66
CA TYR A 38 5.98 -9.19 14.01
C TYR A 38 6.63 -9.26 12.61
N TRP A 39 7.44 -10.27 12.32
CA TRP A 39 8.03 -10.50 10.99
C TRP A 39 6.98 -10.69 9.90
N VAL A 40 5.80 -11.17 10.24
CA VAL A 40 4.68 -11.33 9.28
C VAL A 40 4.36 -9.99 8.59
N ASN A 41 4.31 -8.90 9.36
CA ASN A 41 4.06 -7.58 8.79
C ASN A 41 5.25 -7.07 7.95
N ILE A 42 6.48 -7.42 8.32
CA ILE A 42 7.67 -7.07 7.54
C ILE A 42 7.65 -7.82 6.20
N TYR A 43 7.36 -9.12 6.20
CA TYR A 43 7.22 -9.91 4.97
C TYR A 43 6.08 -9.40 4.09
N TYR A 44 4.96 -9.02 4.67
CA TYR A 44 3.87 -8.38 3.93
C TYR A 44 4.33 -7.09 3.23
N ILE A 45 5.07 -6.23 3.91
CA ILE A 45 5.62 -5.00 3.34
C ILE A 45 6.59 -5.31 2.19
N LEU A 46 7.50 -6.26 2.38
CA LEU A 46 8.47 -6.67 1.36
C LEU A 46 7.77 -7.28 0.14
N PHE A 47 6.79 -8.16 0.35
CA PHE A 47 5.99 -8.74 -0.73
C PHE A 47 5.25 -7.67 -1.52
N ARG A 48 4.65 -6.71 -0.85
CA ARG A 48 3.95 -5.61 -1.48
C ARG A 48 4.89 -4.69 -2.26
N LEU A 49 6.10 -4.44 -1.74
CA LEU A 49 7.14 -3.71 -2.45
C LEU A 49 7.52 -4.44 -3.74
N PHE A 50 7.82 -5.72 -3.62
CA PHE A 50 8.17 -6.58 -4.76
C PHE A 50 7.07 -6.59 -5.82
N TYR A 51 5.81 -6.79 -5.40
CA TYR A 51 4.66 -6.75 -6.30
C TYR A 51 4.55 -5.42 -7.06
N ASN A 52 4.71 -4.29 -6.37
CA ASN A 52 4.67 -2.97 -7.00
C ASN A 52 5.82 -2.76 -8.00
N LEU A 53 7.00 -3.31 -7.72
CA LEU A 53 8.15 -3.24 -8.64
C LEU A 53 7.90 -4.08 -9.89
N VAL A 54 7.42 -5.31 -9.70
CA VAL A 54 7.14 -6.24 -10.81
C VAL A 54 6.03 -5.70 -11.73
N THR A 55 4.97 -5.15 -11.15
CA THR A 55 3.81 -4.62 -11.91
C THR A 55 4.01 -3.22 -12.45
N ASN A 56 5.20 -2.63 -12.36
CA ASN A 56 5.50 -1.25 -12.78
C ASN A 56 4.70 -0.15 -12.04
N ARG A 57 3.95 -0.51 -10.99
CA ARG A 57 3.17 0.46 -10.19
C ARG A 57 4.04 1.33 -9.29
N ALA A 58 5.31 0.96 -9.13
CA ALA A 58 6.28 1.71 -8.32
C ALA A 58 6.47 3.16 -8.81
N THR A 59 6.31 3.42 -10.10
CA THR A 59 6.42 4.77 -10.70
C THR A 59 5.30 5.71 -10.26
N LEU A 60 4.14 5.17 -9.89
CA LEU A 60 2.98 5.95 -9.44
C LEU A 60 2.93 6.13 -7.92
N LEU A 61 3.79 5.44 -7.17
CA LEU A 61 3.82 5.51 -5.72
C LEU A 61 4.39 6.84 -5.22
N ASN A 62 3.73 7.40 -4.21
CA ASN A 62 4.34 8.43 -3.39
C ASN A 62 5.33 7.79 -2.42
N TRP A 63 6.61 7.72 -2.79
CA TRP A 63 7.64 7.05 -2.00
C TRP A 63 7.77 7.58 -0.59
N LYS A 64 7.70 8.90 -0.37
CA LYS A 64 7.76 9.51 0.97
C LYS A 64 6.64 8.99 1.87
N ARG A 65 5.41 8.98 1.35
CA ARG A 65 4.24 8.47 2.07
C ARG A 65 4.34 6.96 2.30
N GLN A 66 4.86 6.23 1.33
CA GLN A 66 4.97 4.77 1.41
C GLN A 66 6.01 4.35 2.44
N VAL A 67 7.18 4.98 2.44
CA VAL A 67 8.24 4.76 3.44
C VAL A 67 7.71 5.08 4.84
N PHE A 68 6.99 6.19 5.01
CA PHE A 68 6.36 6.52 6.30
C PHE A 68 5.43 5.42 6.80
N TYR A 69 4.56 4.86 5.93
CA TYR A 69 3.68 3.77 6.34
C TYR A 69 4.44 2.51 6.70
N TRP A 70 5.45 2.13 5.94
CA TRP A 70 6.26 0.95 6.21
C TRP A 70 7.02 1.03 7.52
N THR A 71 7.69 2.16 7.75
CA THR A 71 8.43 2.38 9.00
C THR A 71 7.50 2.43 10.20
N SER A 72 6.36 3.12 10.09
CA SER A 72 5.36 3.19 11.16
C SER A 72 4.76 1.81 11.47
N THR A 73 4.38 1.04 10.44
CA THR A 73 3.83 -0.31 10.64
C THR A 73 4.87 -1.25 11.25
N SER A 74 6.12 -1.24 10.78
CA SER A 74 7.18 -2.09 11.31
C SER A 74 7.50 -1.77 12.77
N LEU A 75 7.62 -0.49 13.10
CA LEU A 75 7.89 -0.03 14.46
C LEU A 75 6.76 -0.41 15.41
N LEU A 76 5.51 -0.11 15.03
CA LEU A 76 4.34 -0.45 15.83
C LEU A 76 4.17 -1.96 15.99
N SER A 77 4.39 -2.75 14.94
CA SER A 77 4.34 -4.21 15.01
C SER A 77 5.34 -4.76 16.03
N TYR A 78 6.56 -4.24 16.02
CA TYR A 78 7.59 -4.63 16.98
C TYR A 78 7.22 -4.23 18.42
N LEU A 79 6.74 -2.99 18.62
CA LEU A 79 6.33 -2.51 19.95
C LEU A 79 5.14 -3.33 20.50
N VAL A 80 4.13 -3.59 19.68
CA VAL A 80 2.98 -4.39 20.07
C VAL A 80 3.39 -5.84 20.37
N TYR A 81 4.28 -6.40 19.57
CA TYR A 81 4.81 -7.72 19.84
C TYR A 81 5.53 -7.79 21.19
N GLU A 82 6.49 -6.91 21.46
CA GLU A 82 7.27 -6.91 22.70
C GLU A 82 6.43 -6.58 23.96
N LYS A 83 5.47 -5.65 23.85
CA LYS A 83 4.73 -5.13 24.99
C LYS A 83 3.41 -5.84 25.27
N LEU A 84 2.78 -6.41 24.26
CA LEU A 84 1.47 -7.06 24.40
C LEU A 84 1.53 -8.55 24.13
N ILE A 85 2.03 -8.96 22.96
CA ILE A 85 1.93 -10.34 22.50
C ILE A 85 2.87 -11.25 23.30
N LYS A 86 4.13 -10.89 23.42
CA LYS A 86 5.15 -11.68 24.13
C LYS A 86 4.87 -11.84 25.62
N VAL A 87 4.32 -10.80 26.24
CA VAL A 87 4.04 -10.76 27.69
C VAL A 87 2.74 -11.51 28.05
N ARG A 88 1.94 -11.91 27.06
CA ARG A 88 0.64 -12.61 27.22
C ARG A 88 -0.35 -11.90 28.15
N THR A 89 -0.15 -10.63 28.48
CA THR A 89 -1.07 -9.87 29.31
C THR A 89 -2.22 -9.36 28.46
N ASN A 90 -3.44 -9.80 28.79
CA ASN A 90 -4.71 -9.30 28.23
C ASN A 90 -4.62 -8.79 26.80
N LEU A 91 -4.44 -9.70 25.81
CA LEU A 91 -4.31 -9.38 24.39
C LEU A 91 -5.54 -8.65 23.83
N LEU A 92 -6.67 -8.79 24.46
CA LEU A 92 -7.87 -8.01 24.19
C LEU A 92 -7.98 -6.88 25.21
N PRO A 93 -8.28 -5.65 24.80
CA PRO A 93 -8.47 -4.53 25.73
C PRO A 93 -9.56 -4.85 26.75
N ASP A 94 -9.26 -4.67 28.02
CA ASP A 94 -10.28 -4.68 29.06
C ASP A 94 -10.99 -3.32 29.05
N PHE A 95 -12.18 -3.28 28.46
CA PHE A 95 -12.97 -2.05 28.32
C PHE A 95 -13.47 -1.46 29.66
N THR A 96 -13.14 -2.06 30.77
CA THR A 96 -13.53 -1.60 32.09
C THR A 96 -12.47 -0.78 32.82
N SER A 97 -11.25 -0.67 32.29
CA SER A 97 -10.14 0.00 32.94
C SER A 97 -9.86 1.41 32.40
N ILE A 98 -9.45 2.33 33.29
CA ILE A 98 -9.02 3.70 32.97
C ILE A 98 -7.90 3.71 31.92
N ALA A 99 -7.07 2.68 31.86
CA ALA A 99 -6.04 2.53 30.85
C ALA A 99 -6.59 2.58 29.42
N ASN A 100 -7.82 2.13 29.21
CA ASN A 100 -8.47 2.16 27.90
C ASN A 100 -8.88 3.58 27.49
N GLU A 101 -9.30 4.41 28.41
CA GLU A 101 -9.61 5.82 28.13
C GLU A 101 -8.35 6.55 27.67
N ILE A 102 -7.21 6.28 28.28
CA ILE A 102 -5.91 6.82 27.86
C ILE A 102 -5.56 6.34 26.43
N TRP A 103 -5.80 5.09 26.09
CA TRP A 103 -5.58 4.58 24.74
C TRP A 103 -6.48 5.27 23.72
N PHE A 104 -7.75 5.52 24.05
CA PHE A 104 -8.65 6.28 23.17
C PHE A 104 -8.17 7.71 22.97
N ILE A 105 -7.69 8.38 24.00
CA ILE A 105 -7.12 9.73 23.90
C ILE A 105 -5.88 9.73 22.99
N ILE A 106 -4.98 8.76 23.17
CA ILE A 106 -3.80 8.60 22.30
C ILE A 106 -4.20 8.35 20.85
N LEU A 107 -5.20 7.50 20.60
CA LEU A 107 -5.71 7.23 19.25
C LEU A 107 -6.30 8.49 18.60
N ILE A 108 -7.10 9.28 19.35
CA ILE A 108 -7.66 10.55 18.86
C ILE A 108 -6.54 11.54 18.55
N PHE A 109 -5.53 11.64 19.41
CA PHE A 109 -4.37 12.50 19.21
C PHE A 109 -3.57 12.09 17.97
N LEU A 110 -3.28 10.80 17.80
CA LEU A 110 -2.62 10.27 16.60
C LEU A 110 -3.45 10.50 15.34
N TYR A 111 -4.78 10.34 15.45
CA TYR A 111 -5.69 10.66 14.35
C TYR A 111 -5.60 12.14 13.95
N GLN A 112 -5.57 13.06 14.89
CA GLN A 112 -5.43 14.49 14.62
C GLN A 112 -4.08 14.82 13.98
N ILE A 113 -2.97 14.25 14.49
CA ILE A 113 -1.64 14.40 13.87
C ILE A 113 -1.68 13.89 12.43
N ALA A 114 -2.20 12.67 12.20
CA ALA A 114 -2.28 12.08 10.88
C ALA A 114 -3.14 12.91 9.90
N ASN A 115 -4.19 13.55 10.41
CA ASN A 115 -5.06 14.41 9.59
C ASN A 115 -4.37 15.72 9.20
N ASN A 116 -3.47 16.22 10.05
CA ASN A 116 -2.68 17.43 9.78
C ASN A 116 -1.45 17.17 8.89
N LEU A 117 -1.05 15.89 8.70
CA LEU A 117 0.02 15.54 7.78
C LEU A 117 -0.47 15.66 6.33
N THR A 118 -0.31 16.83 5.74
CA THR A 118 -0.58 17.07 4.32
C THR A 118 0.51 16.45 3.46
N PHE A 119 0.32 15.19 3.05
CA PHE A 119 1.10 14.64 1.94
C PHE A 119 0.50 15.16 0.63
N SER A 120 1.23 16.02 -0.09
CA SER A 120 0.73 16.74 -1.26
C SER A 120 0.05 15.79 -2.28
N GLN A 121 -1.25 15.97 -2.47
CA GLN A 121 -2.02 15.26 -3.51
C GLN A 121 -1.56 15.68 -4.91
N GLU A 122 -1.12 16.95 -5.07
CA GLU A 122 -0.59 17.48 -6.33
C GLU A 122 0.53 16.62 -6.90
N ALA A 123 1.47 16.17 -6.05
CA ALA A 123 2.55 15.30 -6.52
C ALA A 123 2.05 13.95 -7.06
N THR A 124 0.85 13.49 -6.69
CA THR A 124 0.27 12.24 -7.20
C THR A 124 -0.39 12.47 -8.56
N VAL A 125 -1.10 13.58 -8.73
CA VAL A 125 -1.71 13.97 -10.01
C VAL A 125 -0.62 14.21 -11.05
N GLN A 126 0.38 15.03 -10.74
CA GLN A 126 1.51 15.33 -11.63
C GLN A 126 2.27 14.07 -12.08
N ARG A 127 2.44 13.07 -11.18
CA ARG A 127 3.07 11.80 -11.57
C ARG A 127 2.22 10.98 -12.52
N LYS A 128 0.90 10.96 -12.31
CA LYS A 128 -0.03 10.29 -13.23
C LYS A 128 -0.03 10.95 -14.60
N GLU A 129 -0.09 12.27 -14.64
CA GLU A 129 -0.06 13.04 -15.88
C GLU A 129 1.26 12.82 -16.62
N ARG A 130 2.39 12.84 -15.92
CA ARG A 130 3.70 12.55 -16.52
C ARG A 130 3.73 11.15 -17.13
N TYR A 131 3.29 10.15 -16.37
CA TYR A 131 3.24 8.77 -16.87
C TYR A 131 2.38 8.64 -18.12
N LEU A 132 1.15 9.23 -18.10
CA LEU A 132 0.25 9.20 -19.24
C LEU A 132 0.88 9.88 -20.47
N LYS A 133 1.52 11.04 -20.29
CA LYS A 133 2.19 11.78 -21.35
C LYS A 133 3.37 11.01 -21.94
N GLU A 134 4.21 10.42 -21.10
CA GLU A 134 5.34 9.59 -21.55
C GLU A 134 4.87 8.38 -22.34
N ARG A 135 3.83 7.67 -21.89
CA ARG A 135 3.28 6.51 -22.58
C ARG A 135 2.56 6.87 -23.86
N TYR A 136 1.80 7.94 -23.86
CA TYR A 136 1.17 8.45 -25.06
C TYR A 136 2.22 8.79 -26.13
N ASN A 137 3.28 9.52 -25.79
CA ASN A 137 4.34 9.86 -26.73
C ASN A 137 5.06 8.60 -27.24
N TYR A 138 5.31 7.62 -26.40
CA TYR A 138 5.89 6.35 -26.79
C TYR A 138 5.01 5.62 -27.80
N PHE A 139 3.74 5.42 -27.53
CA PHE A 139 2.83 4.73 -28.46
C PHE A 139 2.60 5.51 -29.74
N LYS A 140 2.55 6.83 -29.66
CA LYS A 140 2.41 7.69 -30.84
C LYS A 140 3.64 7.60 -31.73
N SER A 141 4.84 7.56 -31.18
CA SER A 141 6.08 7.41 -32.01
C SER A 141 6.20 6.02 -32.58
N THR A 142 5.74 4.97 -31.91
CA THR A 142 5.91 3.59 -32.33
C THR A 142 4.79 3.13 -33.28
N TYR A 143 3.54 3.47 -32.97
CA TYR A 143 2.36 2.95 -33.70
C TYR A 143 1.49 4.05 -34.32
N GLY A 144 1.90 5.32 -34.26
CA GLY A 144 1.08 6.46 -34.68
C GLY A 144 0.58 6.36 -36.10
N ASN A 145 1.49 6.08 -37.06
CA ASN A 145 1.12 5.96 -38.47
C ASN A 145 0.09 4.85 -38.69
N LEU A 146 0.29 3.68 -38.07
CA LEU A 146 -0.61 2.55 -38.19
C LEU A 146 -1.98 2.84 -37.55
N ILE A 147 -2.00 3.49 -36.39
CA ILE A 147 -3.25 3.86 -35.72
C ILE A 147 -4.02 4.89 -36.57
N THR A 148 -3.36 5.91 -37.08
CA THR A 148 -4.00 6.95 -37.90
C THR A 148 -4.54 6.37 -39.21
N GLU A 149 -3.87 5.40 -39.80
CA GLU A 149 -4.32 4.72 -41.02
C GLU A 149 -5.57 3.85 -40.77
N LEU A 150 -5.61 3.16 -39.61
CA LEU A 150 -6.71 2.28 -39.27
C LEU A 150 -7.93 3.05 -38.67
N THR A 151 -7.69 4.16 -37.98
CA THR A 151 -8.73 4.95 -37.34
C THR A 151 -9.06 6.19 -38.17
N LYS A 152 -10.11 6.14 -38.94
CA LYS A 152 -10.58 7.30 -39.73
C LYS A 152 -11.20 8.41 -38.89
N ASN A 153 -11.25 8.28 -37.55
CA ASN A 153 -11.91 9.19 -36.63
C ASN A 153 -11.00 9.48 -35.42
N HIS A 154 -10.81 10.77 -35.13
CA HIS A 154 -9.99 11.23 -34.00
C HIS A 154 -10.43 10.66 -32.64
N ILE A 155 -11.73 10.42 -32.46
CA ILE A 155 -12.26 9.82 -31.21
C ILE A 155 -11.78 8.37 -31.09
N LEU A 156 -11.85 7.60 -32.17
CA LEU A 156 -11.38 6.21 -32.18
C LEU A 156 -9.87 6.13 -31.95
N GLU A 157 -9.11 7.03 -32.53
CA GLU A 157 -7.67 7.16 -32.31
C GLU A 157 -7.36 7.35 -30.81
N SER A 158 -8.06 8.28 -30.15
CA SER A 158 -7.91 8.55 -28.72
C SER A 158 -8.26 7.34 -27.85
N ILE A 159 -9.30 6.60 -28.22
CA ILE A 159 -9.72 5.38 -27.52
C ILE A 159 -8.65 4.28 -27.66
N VAL A 160 -8.08 4.10 -28.85
CA VAL A 160 -7.01 3.11 -29.06
C VAL A 160 -5.79 3.43 -28.22
N TYR A 161 -5.35 4.69 -28.17
CA TYR A 161 -4.24 5.08 -27.27
C TYR A 161 -4.57 4.85 -25.80
N ALA A 162 -5.79 5.15 -25.36
CA ALA A 162 -6.21 4.92 -23.98
C ALA A 162 -6.17 3.41 -23.61
N ILE A 163 -6.63 2.54 -24.52
CA ILE A 163 -6.58 1.09 -24.33
C ILE A 163 -5.12 0.60 -24.25
N LEU A 164 -4.25 1.04 -25.17
CA LEU A 164 -2.84 0.67 -25.16
C LEU A 164 -2.12 1.08 -23.88
N ILE A 165 -2.37 2.31 -23.39
CA ILE A 165 -1.80 2.80 -22.14
C ILE A 165 -2.32 1.99 -20.96
N TYR A 166 -3.61 1.66 -20.93
CA TYR A 166 -4.22 0.86 -19.87
C TYR A 166 -3.66 -0.56 -19.83
N GLU A 167 -3.53 -1.21 -20.99
CA GLU A 167 -2.92 -2.54 -21.10
C GLU A 167 -1.45 -2.52 -20.69
N ASP A 168 -0.68 -1.54 -21.13
CA ASP A 168 0.72 -1.36 -20.73
C ASP A 168 0.87 -1.18 -19.22
N PHE A 169 -0.05 -0.46 -18.59
CA PHE A 169 -0.06 -0.25 -17.16
C PHE A 169 -0.37 -1.52 -16.36
N ASN A 170 -1.29 -2.35 -16.85
CA ASN A 170 -1.72 -3.57 -16.19
C ASN A 170 -0.80 -4.78 -16.44
N ARG A 171 0.00 -4.76 -17.51
CA ARG A 171 0.93 -5.86 -17.78
C ARG A 171 2.20 -5.79 -16.93
N PRO A 172 2.56 -6.85 -16.21
CA PRO A 172 3.84 -6.95 -15.51
C PRO A 172 5.02 -6.81 -16.47
N LYS A 173 6.10 -6.15 -16.03
CA LYS A 173 7.33 -6.03 -16.85
C LYS A 173 7.90 -7.40 -17.25
N ILE A 174 7.77 -8.38 -16.36
CA ILE A 174 8.27 -9.76 -16.57
C ILE A 174 7.57 -10.42 -17.75
N THR A 175 6.24 -10.28 -17.86
CA THR A 175 5.51 -10.86 -19.01
C THR A 175 5.95 -10.26 -20.33
N ARG A 176 6.26 -8.97 -20.38
CA ARG A 176 6.79 -8.31 -21.58
C ARG A 176 8.19 -8.80 -21.98
N ILE A 177 9.03 -9.12 -21.02
CA ILE A 177 10.36 -9.70 -21.30
C ILE A 177 10.21 -11.09 -21.88
N ILE A 178 9.28 -11.89 -21.37
CA ILE A 178 9.01 -13.26 -21.85
C ILE A 178 8.36 -13.25 -23.25
N GLU A 179 7.47 -12.30 -23.53
CA GLU A 179 6.80 -12.16 -24.82
C GLU A 179 7.74 -11.66 -25.94
N ASN A 180 8.86 -11.02 -25.59
CA ASN A 180 9.87 -10.52 -26.54
C ASN A 180 11.04 -11.51 -26.76
N ILE A 181 10.97 -12.71 -26.16
CA ILE A 181 11.90 -13.82 -26.43
C ILE A 181 11.24 -14.77 -27.44
#